data_97f3646b60a6d4752584cf8e7db4a2bf
#
_entry.id   97f3646b60a6d4752584cf8e7db4a2bf
#
_cell.length_a   1.000
_cell.length_b   1.000
_cell.length_c   1.000
_cell.angle_alpha   90.00
_cell.angle_beta   90.00
_cell.angle_gamma   90.00
#
_symmetry.space_group_name_H-M   'P 1'
#
loop_
_entity.id
_entity.type
_entity.pdbx_description
1 polymer ?
#
loop_
_entity_poly.entity_id
_entity_poly.type
_entity_poly.pdbx_seq_one_letter_code
_entity_poly.pdbx_strand_id
1 'polypeptide(L)'
;MVDKRRYNGYNLDRKGDEDMTIQEMQERKRELGYTYAQIAELSGLPLGTVQKVLGGITLTPRYETILALERVLGEQPSYMRESAVPYFVKKQGEYTLEDYYKIPDDIRVELIDGVIYDMSSPTSAHQIIGGYIYSKMLQHVLDKKGTCLPMIAPIDVQLDCDDKTMVEPDVVIVCDRDKIINRCIYGAPDFIIEVLSKSTKKKDSVIKLNKYLNAGVREYWMIDPMKKKVIVYDFEHEEYPVIYGFDAKVPVGIWDGELVIDFAEVYEHVRFLYEREE
;
A
#
# COMPACT_ATOMS: atom_id res chain seq x y z
N MET A 1 -2.08 -27.52 -46.17
CA MET A 1 -1.37 -26.33 -46.68
C MET A 1 -2.35 -25.19 -46.73
N VAL A 2 -2.48 -24.39 -45.70
CA VAL A 2 -3.32 -23.21 -45.68
C VAL A 2 -2.38 -21.99 -45.62
N ASP A 3 -2.58 -21.12 -46.61
CA ASP A 3 -1.74 -19.98 -46.98
C ASP A 3 -1.71 -18.91 -45.86
N LYS A 4 -0.52 -18.64 -45.31
CA LYS A 4 -0.20 -17.66 -44.29
C LYS A 4 0.09 -16.27 -44.87
N ARG A 5 -0.61 -15.82 -45.90
CA ARG A 5 -0.38 -14.50 -46.50
C ARG A 5 -1.69 -13.74 -46.71
N ARG A 6 -2.22 -13.16 -45.63
CA ARG A 6 -3.13 -11.97 -45.72
C ARG A 6 -3.31 -11.33 -44.34
N TYR A 7 -2.28 -10.64 -43.89
CA TYR A 7 -2.40 -9.50 -42.96
C TYR A 7 -1.26 -8.51 -43.27
N ASN A 8 -1.42 -7.88 -44.45
CA ASN A 8 -0.65 -6.68 -44.74
C ASN A 8 -1.66 -5.58 -45.04
N GLY A 9 -1.76 -4.60 -44.19
CA GLY A 9 -2.62 -3.43 -44.39
C GLY A 9 -2.63 -2.45 -43.21
N TYR A 10 -1.51 -2.26 -42.52
CA TYR A 10 -1.28 -1.06 -41.75
C TYR A 10 0.06 -0.45 -42.14
N ASN A 11 -0.02 0.78 -42.64
CA ASN A 11 1.10 1.61 -43.03
C ASN A 11 2.15 1.71 -41.96
N LEU A 12 3.32 1.12 -42.20
CA LEU A 12 4.56 1.27 -41.44
C LEU A 12 5.30 2.54 -41.92
N ASP A 13 4.72 3.70 -41.67
CA ASP A 13 5.42 4.98 -41.72
C ASP A 13 5.28 5.72 -40.40
N ARG A 14 5.71 5.07 -39.31
CA ARG A 14 6.10 5.72 -38.07
C ARG A 14 7.57 5.38 -37.77
N LYS A 15 8.41 6.39 -37.90
CA LYS A 15 9.78 6.37 -37.38
C LYS A 15 9.73 6.13 -35.88
N GLY A 16 10.35 5.03 -35.41
CA GLY A 16 11.03 4.91 -34.11
C GLY A 16 10.18 5.18 -32.86
N ASP A 17 9.11 4.40 -32.62
CA ASP A 17 8.51 4.29 -31.29
C ASP A 17 8.84 2.88 -30.77
N GLU A 18 9.81 2.79 -29.88
CA GLU A 18 9.97 1.63 -29.00
C GLU A 18 8.73 1.58 -28.09
N ASP A 19 8.08 0.41 -27.97
CA ASP A 19 6.95 0.20 -27.06
C ASP A 19 7.34 0.64 -25.65
N MET A 20 6.45 1.34 -24.92
CA MET A 20 6.72 1.78 -23.56
C MET A 20 7.00 0.57 -22.66
N THR A 21 8.07 0.65 -21.89
CA THR A 21 8.36 -0.33 -20.85
C THR A 21 7.35 -0.18 -19.69
N ILE A 22 7.15 -1.26 -18.91
CA ILE A 22 6.30 -1.20 -17.71
C ILE A 22 6.81 -0.13 -16.73
N GLN A 23 8.11 0.08 -16.65
CA GLN A 23 8.73 1.09 -15.79
C GLN A 23 8.35 2.52 -16.25
N GLU A 24 8.42 2.81 -17.54
CA GLU A 24 7.99 4.07 -18.14
C GLU A 24 6.49 4.30 -17.93
N MET A 25 5.67 3.25 -18.06
CA MET A 25 4.24 3.31 -17.77
C MET A 25 3.94 3.64 -16.30
N GLN A 26 4.73 3.10 -15.37
CA GLN A 26 4.63 3.42 -13.94
C GLN A 26 5.03 4.87 -13.63
N GLU A 27 6.07 5.36 -14.30
CA GLU A 27 6.50 6.77 -14.19
C GLU A 27 5.44 7.70 -14.76
N ARG A 28 4.91 7.36 -15.92
CA ARG A 28 3.86 8.13 -16.57
C ARG A 28 2.55 8.15 -15.80
N LYS A 29 2.17 7.00 -15.19
CA LYS A 29 1.04 6.93 -14.25
C LYS A 29 1.21 7.95 -13.11
N ARG A 30 2.42 8.04 -12.53
CA ARG A 30 2.71 8.98 -11.44
C ARG A 30 2.64 10.44 -11.90
N GLU A 31 3.18 10.74 -13.08
CA GLU A 31 3.14 12.09 -13.67
C GLU A 31 1.72 12.55 -13.99
N LEU A 32 0.88 11.63 -14.52
CA LEU A 32 -0.51 11.90 -14.87
C LEU A 32 -1.43 11.89 -13.63
N GLY A 33 -0.96 11.36 -12.50
CA GLY A 33 -1.76 11.24 -11.27
C GLY A 33 -2.91 10.21 -11.38
N TYR A 34 -2.83 9.25 -12.32
CA TYR A 34 -3.88 8.26 -12.50
C TYR A 34 -3.82 7.16 -11.44
N THR A 35 -4.99 6.80 -10.88
CA THR A 35 -5.18 5.59 -10.09
C THR A 35 -5.26 4.36 -11.00
N TYR A 36 -5.07 3.16 -10.45
CA TYR A 36 -5.27 1.92 -11.22
C TYR A 36 -6.69 1.76 -11.72
N ALA A 37 -7.67 2.24 -10.97
CA ALA A 37 -9.08 2.18 -11.36
C ALA A 37 -9.36 3.07 -12.58
N GLN A 38 -8.81 4.29 -12.62
CA GLN A 38 -8.93 5.16 -13.77
C GLN A 38 -8.25 4.58 -15.01
N ILE A 39 -7.06 3.99 -14.85
CA ILE A 39 -6.39 3.33 -15.96
C ILE A 39 -7.21 2.12 -16.44
N ALA A 40 -7.83 1.36 -15.53
CA ALA A 40 -8.70 0.24 -15.88
C ALA A 40 -9.91 0.70 -16.69
N GLU A 41 -10.57 1.77 -16.26
CA GLU A 41 -11.72 2.37 -16.96
C GLU A 41 -11.32 2.90 -18.35
N LEU A 42 -10.23 3.69 -18.41
CA LEU A 42 -9.76 4.30 -19.66
C LEU A 42 -9.20 3.28 -20.66
N SER A 43 -8.57 2.20 -20.17
CA SER A 43 -7.98 1.16 -21.01
C SER A 43 -8.96 0.04 -21.38
N GLY A 44 -10.11 -0.04 -20.70
CA GLY A 44 -11.05 -1.16 -20.81
C GLY A 44 -10.53 -2.48 -20.24
N LEU A 45 -9.43 -2.45 -19.48
CA LEU A 45 -8.84 -3.63 -18.86
C LEU A 45 -9.46 -3.87 -17.48
N PRO A 46 -9.57 -5.14 -17.03
CA PRO A 46 -9.96 -5.44 -15.65
C PRO A 46 -8.98 -4.79 -14.65
N LEU A 47 -9.49 -4.18 -13.57
CA LEU A 47 -8.70 -3.54 -12.53
C LEU A 47 -7.57 -4.44 -12.01
N GLY A 48 -7.87 -5.71 -11.72
CA GLY A 48 -6.87 -6.68 -11.27
C GLY A 48 -5.75 -6.94 -12.29
N THR A 49 -6.00 -6.76 -13.58
CA THR A 49 -4.98 -6.87 -14.64
C THR A 49 -4.06 -5.65 -14.60
N VAL A 50 -4.64 -4.45 -14.51
CA VAL A 50 -3.88 -3.18 -14.41
C VAL A 50 -2.99 -3.18 -13.17
N GLN A 51 -3.54 -3.56 -12.02
CA GLN A 51 -2.79 -3.65 -10.77
C GLN A 51 -1.62 -4.65 -10.85
N LYS A 52 -1.82 -5.84 -11.43
CA LYS A 52 -0.77 -6.85 -11.57
C LYS A 52 0.34 -6.42 -12.52
N VAL A 53 -0.01 -5.77 -13.64
CA VAL A 53 0.97 -5.33 -14.64
C VAL A 53 1.74 -4.12 -14.13
N LEU A 54 1.06 -3.04 -13.75
CA LEU A 54 1.69 -1.82 -13.28
C LEU A 54 2.25 -1.95 -11.85
N GLY A 55 1.80 -2.93 -11.06
CA GLY A 55 2.40 -3.31 -9.78
C GLY A 55 3.64 -4.19 -9.90
N GLY A 56 4.04 -4.57 -11.15
CA GLY A 56 5.24 -5.39 -11.39
C GLY A 56 5.09 -6.87 -11.01
N ILE A 57 3.86 -7.35 -10.77
CA ILE A 57 3.58 -8.76 -10.46
C ILE A 57 3.63 -9.61 -11.73
N THR A 58 3.11 -9.08 -12.85
CA THR A 58 3.15 -9.74 -14.16
C THR A 58 4.36 -9.23 -14.93
N LEU A 59 5.38 -10.06 -15.09
CA LEU A 59 6.63 -9.69 -15.76
C LEU A 59 6.50 -9.73 -17.30
N THR A 60 5.59 -10.54 -17.83
CA THR A 60 5.35 -10.70 -19.27
C THR A 60 3.85 -10.58 -19.56
N PRO A 61 3.30 -9.35 -19.57
CA PRO A 61 1.90 -9.15 -19.94
C PRO A 61 1.66 -9.49 -21.41
N ARG A 62 0.41 -9.76 -21.78
CA ARG A 62 0.03 -9.96 -23.19
C ARG A 62 0.20 -8.64 -23.96
N TYR A 63 0.59 -8.75 -25.23
CA TYR A 63 0.80 -7.60 -26.10
C TYR A 63 -0.42 -6.66 -26.15
N GLU A 64 -1.63 -7.22 -26.25
CA GLU A 64 -2.88 -6.45 -26.22
C GLU A 64 -3.06 -5.63 -24.92
N THR A 65 -2.58 -6.17 -23.81
CA THR A 65 -2.60 -5.46 -22.51
C THR A 65 -1.63 -4.29 -22.51
N ILE A 66 -0.43 -4.47 -23.07
CA ILE A 66 0.57 -3.40 -23.22
C ILE A 66 -0.01 -2.29 -24.09
N LEU A 67 -0.53 -2.61 -25.26
CA LEU A 67 -1.15 -1.62 -26.17
C LEU A 67 -2.30 -0.84 -25.52
N ALA A 68 -3.14 -1.52 -24.73
CA ALA A 68 -4.24 -0.87 -24.04
C ALA A 68 -3.75 0.11 -22.96
N LEU A 69 -2.67 -0.23 -22.26
CA LEU A 69 -2.03 0.65 -21.27
C LEU A 69 -1.30 1.82 -21.94
N GLU A 70 -0.61 1.60 -23.07
CA GLU A 70 0.05 2.65 -23.85
C GLU A 70 -0.92 3.69 -24.40
N ARG A 71 -2.12 3.27 -24.80
CA ARG A 71 -3.16 4.21 -25.23
C ARG A 71 -3.57 5.20 -24.14
N VAL A 72 -3.47 4.79 -22.88
CA VAL A 72 -3.86 5.60 -21.73
C VAL A 72 -2.68 6.40 -21.17
N LEU A 73 -1.49 5.80 -21.15
CA LEU A 73 -0.31 6.35 -20.48
C LEU A 73 0.67 7.02 -21.44
N GLY A 74 0.60 6.72 -22.74
CA GLY A 74 1.42 7.35 -23.78
C GLY A 74 1.11 8.83 -23.98
N GLU A 75 1.86 9.50 -24.86
CA GLU A 75 1.57 10.87 -25.25
C GLU A 75 0.24 10.94 -26.03
N GLN A 76 -0.79 11.48 -25.39
CA GLN A 76 -2.10 11.68 -26.01
C GLN A 76 -2.11 13.01 -26.80
N PRO A 77 -2.66 13.03 -28.05
CA PRO A 77 -2.97 14.27 -28.73
C PRO A 77 -3.93 15.12 -27.89
N SER A 78 -3.72 16.43 -27.87
CA SER A 78 -4.43 17.39 -27.01
C SER A 78 -5.96 17.37 -27.08
N TYR A 79 -6.57 16.85 -28.16
CA TYR A 79 -8.02 16.78 -28.36
C TYR A 79 -8.72 15.58 -27.68
N MET A 80 -7.98 14.59 -27.18
CA MET A 80 -8.56 13.45 -26.46
C MET A 80 -8.69 13.69 -24.93
N ARG A 81 -8.26 14.85 -24.44
CA ARG A 81 -8.29 15.20 -23.01
C ARG A 81 -9.68 15.62 -22.50
N GLU A 82 -10.65 15.88 -23.38
CA GLU A 82 -11.94 16.51 -22.98
C GLU A 82 -13.07 15.56 -22.60
N SER A 83 -12.95 14.24 -22.74
CA SER A 83 -14.08 13.32 -22.55
C SER A 83 -14.00 12.34 -21.37
N ALA A 84 -12.92 12.31 -20.63
CA ALA A 84 -12.85 11.57 -19.36
C ALA A 84 -12.86 12.57 -18.21
N VAL A 85 -13.95 12.64 -17.43
CA VAL A 85 -13.96 13.36 -16.15
C VAL A 85 -13.15 12.49 -15.18
N PRO A 86 -11.86 12.77 -14.95
CA PRO A 86 -11.12 12.01 -13.94
C PRO A 86 -11.64 12.43 -12.58
N TYR A 87 -11.84 11.50 -11.66
CA TYR A 87 -12.09 11.80 -10.25
C TYR A 87 -10.98 12.68 -9.65
N PHE A 88 -9.81 12.76 -10.31
CA PHE A 88 -8.65 13.52 -9.87
C PHE A 88 -8.17 14.47 -10.97
N VAL A 89 -8.53 15.74 -10.83
CA VAL A 89 -8.11 16.83 -11.75
C VAL A 89 -6.90 17.59 -11.22
N LYS A 90 -6.57 17.39 -9.93
CA LYS A 90 -5.50 18.10 -9.23
C LYS A 90 -4.14 17.45 -9.48
N LYS A 91 -3.07 18.25 -9.37
CA LYS A 91 -1.71 17.72 -9.36
C LYS A 91 -1.44 16.98 -8.04
N GLN A 92 -0.56 15.99 -8.10
CA GLN A 92 -0.08 15.31 -6.89
C GLN A 92 0.55 16.35 -5.93
N GLY A 93 0.18 16.25 -4.65
CA GLY A 93 0.51 17.25 -3.62
C GLY A 93 -0.58 18.30 -3.37
N GLU A 94 -1.62 18.37 -4.23
CA GLU A 94 -2.73 19.34 -4.09
C GLU A 94 -4.03 18.71 -3.58
N TYR A 95 -4.09 17.37 -3.41
CA TYR A 95 -5.27 16.68 -2.92
C TYR A 95 -5.49 16.93 -1.44
N THR A 96 -6.77 16.91 -1.05
CA THR A 96 -7.22 17.12 0.33
C THR A 96 -8.09 15.97 0.79
N LEU A 97 -8.42 15.92 2.09
CA LEU A 97 -9.39 14.96 2.63
C LEU A 97 -10.76 15.08 1.96
N GLU A 98 -11.16 16.28 1.53
CA GLU A 98 -12.41 16.41 0.76
C GLU A 98 -12.36 15.65 -0.55
N ASP A 99 -11.21 15.64 -1.22
CA ASP A 99 -11.01 14.84 -2.44
C ASP A 99 -10.94 13.34 -2.11
N TYR A 100 -10.22 12.96 -1.04
CA TYR A 100 -10.12 11.59 -0.54
C TYR A 100 -11.50 10.98 -0.30
N TYR A 101 -12.38 11.70 0.36
CA TYR A 101 -13.73 11.23 0.68
C TYR A 101 -14.72 11.21 -0.51
N LYS A 102 -14.34 11.74 -1.66
CA LYS A 102 -15.10 11.62 -2.92
C LYS A 102 -14.72 10.37 -3.71
N ILE A 103 -13.65 9.70 -3.31
CA ILE A 103 -13.21 8.45 -3.95
C ILE A 103 -14.23 7.36 -3.61
N PRO A 104 -14.70 6.58 -4.59
CA PRO A 104 -15.60 5.46 -4.34
C PRO A 104 -14.99 4.44 -3.36
N ASP A 105 -15.82 3.87 -2.48
CA ASP A 105 -15.40 2.94 -1.42
C ASP A 105 -14.73 1.65 -1.91
N ASP A 106 -14.93 1.29 -3.18
CA ASP A 106 -14.28 0.15 -3.83
C ASP A 106 -12.84 0.45 -4.31
N ILE A 107 -12.41 1.71 -4.24
CA ILE A 107 -11.07 2.16 -4.60
C ILE A 107 -10.29 2.48 -3.33
N ARG A 108 -9.33 1.61 -2.99
CA ARG A 108 -8.50 1.82 -1.81
C ARG A 108 -7.27 2.65 -2.16
N VAL A 109 -7.12 3.77 -1.45
CA VAL A 109 -5.97 4.68 -1.58
C VAL A 109 -5.56 5.21 -0.21
N GLU A 110 -4.35 5.74 -0.15
CA GLU A 110 -3.90 6.59 0.95
C GLU A 110 -3.62 7.99 0.41
N LEU A 111 -3.82 8.99 1.23
CA LEU A 111 -3.45 10.37 0.98
C LEU A 111 -2.29 10.73 1.91
N ILE A 112 -1.13 11.12 1.36
CA ILE A 112 0.03 11.52 2.17
C ILE A 112 0.58 12.84 1.61
N ASP A 113 0.55 13.90 2.40
CA ASP A 113 0.97 15.26 2.01
C ASP A 113 0.31 15.72 0.69
N GLY A 114 -0.97 15.41 0.52
CA GLY A 114 -1.74 15.76 -0.68
C GLY A 114 -1.42 14.91 -1.91
N VAL A 115 -0.66 13.81 -1.76
CA VAL A 115 -0.37 12.82 -2.80
C VAL A 115 -1.22 11.58 -2.61
N ILE A 116 -1.94 11.16 -3.65
CA ILE A 116 -2.74 9.93 -3.64
C ILE A 116 -1.85 8.74 -4.00
N TYR A 117 -1.90 7.71 -3.17
CA TYR A 117 -1.20 6.44 -3.35
C TYR A 117 -2.20 5.29 -3.45
N ASP A 118 -2.18 4.56 -4.56
CA ASP A 118 -3.01 3.36 -4.69
C ASP A 118 -2.57 2.27 -3.71
N MET A 119 -3.55 1.55 -3.16
CA MET A 119 -3.34 0.37 -2.35
C MET A 119 -3.64 -0.89 -3.17
N SER A 120 -2.79 -1.90 -3.04
CA SER A 120 -3.01 -3.23 -3.62
C SER A 120 -3.67 -4.14 -2.59
N SER A 121 -4.40 -5.15 -3.07
CA SER A 121 -4.93 -6.20 -2.18
C SER A 121 -3.79 -6.91 -1.46
N PRO A 122 -3.91 -7.14 -0.15
CA PRO A 122 -2.90 -7.83 0.64
C PRO A 122 -2.77 -9.30 0.24
N THR A 123 -1.60 -9.89 0.46
CA THR A 123 -1.37 -11.33 0.28
C THR A 123 -1.94 -12.11 1.47
N SER A 124 -2.11 -13.44 1.30
CA SER A 124 -2.53 -14.31 2.42
C SER A 124 -1.53 -14.26 3.59
N ALA A 125 -0.22 -14.26 3.31
CA ALA A 125 0.81 -14.13 4.36
C ALA A 125 0.65 -12.82 5.14
N HIS A 126 0.45 -11.71 4.44
CA HIS A 126 0.22 -10.41 5.03
C HIS A 126 -0.97 -10.44 6.01
N GLN A 127 -2.12 -10.97 5.58
CA GLN A 127 -3.33 -11.03 6.40
C GLN A 127 -3.17 -11.96 7.62
N ILE A 128 -2.51 -13.11 7.45
CA ILE A 128 -2.28 -14.04 8.56
C ILE A 128 -1.36 -13.42 9.60
N ILE A 129 -0.26 -12.79 9.18
CA ILE A 129 0.70 -12.14 10.09
C ILE A 129 0.03 -11.00 10.87
N GLY A 130 -0.62 -10.06 10.18
CA GLY A 130 -1.31 -8.94 10.81
C GLY A 130 -2.40 -9.41 11.78
N GLY A 131 -3.25 -10.33 11.35
CA GLY A 131 -4.33 -10.88 12.17
C GLY A 131 -3.85 -11.64 13.41
N TYR A 132 -2.77 -12.42 13.28
CA TYR A 132 -2.17 -13.12 14.42
C TYR A 132 -1.64 -12.14 15.47
N ILE A 133 -0.84 -11.16 15.05
CA ILE A 133 -0.27 -10.18 15.97
C ILE A 133 -1.36 -9.34 16.62
N TYR A 134 -2.35 -8.87 15.83
CA TYR A 134 -3.53 -8.20 16.36
C TYR A 134 -4.22 -9.01 17.45
N SER A 135 -4.42 -10.32 17.24
CA SER A 135 -5.08 -11.18 18.23
C SER A 135 -4.31 -11.26 19.56
N LYS A 136 -2.98 -11.33 19.50
CA LYS A 136 -2.12 -11.33 20.70
C LYS A 136 -2.20 -10.00 21.45
N MET A 137 -2.20 -8.88 20.72
CA MET A 137 -2.34 -7.54 21.30
C MET A 137 -3.71 -7.33 21.95
N LEU A 138 -4.77 -7.74 21.28
CA LEU A 138 -6.13 -7.66 21.82
C LEU A 138 -6.27 -8.51 23.08
N GLN A 139 -5.76 -9.75 23.07
CA GLN A 139 -5.80 -10.62 24.24
C GLN A 139 -5.04 -10.01 25.42
N HIS A 140 -3.86 -9.45 25.17
CA HIS A 140 -3.07 -8.78 26.23
C HIS A 140 -3.86 -7.63 26.90
N VAL A 141 -4.48 -6.76 26.09
CA VAL A 141 -5.28 -5.64 26.61
C VAL A 141 -6.47 -6.14 27.43
N LEU A 142 -7.15 -7.20 26.98
CA LEU A 142 -8.29 -7.79 27.69
C LEU A 142 -7.85 -8.41 29.03
N ASP A 143 -6.75 -9.15 29.05
CA ASP A 143 -6.22 -9.81 30.26
C ASP A 143 -5.75 -8.79 31.31
N LYS A 144 -5.14 -7.70 30.86
CA LYS A 144 -4.68 -6.59 31.70
C LYS A 144 -5.80 -5.62 32.08
N LYS A 145 -6.99 -5.74 31.47
CA LYS A 145 -8.07 -4.75 31.57
C LYS A 145 -7.58 -3.33 31.21
N GLY A 146 -6.71 -3.25 30.20
CA GLY A 146 -6.11 -2.02 29.73
C GLY A 146 -7.13 -1.12 29.01
N THR A 147 -6.75 0.15 28.83
CA THR A 147 -7.58 1.15 28.14
C THR A 147 -7.30 1.25 26.65
N CYS A 148 -6.13 0.78 26.20
CA CYS A 148 -5.74 0.81 24.78
C CYS A 148 -6.67 -0.05 23.91
N LEU A 149 -6.83 0.35 22.66
CA LEU A 149 -7.65 -0.36 21.67
C LEU A 149 -6.79 -0.75 20.48
N PRO A 150 -6.44 -2.04 20.34
CA PRO A 150 -5.89 -2.57 19.10
C PRO A 150 -6.97 -2.60 18.00
N MET A 151 -6.62 -2.16 16.80
CA MET A 151 -7.47 -2.22 15.61
C MET A 151 -6.66 -2.76 14.42
N ILE A 152 -7.34 -3.37 13.46
CA ILE A 152 -6.75 -3.96 12.25
C ILE A 152 -7.42 -3.33 11.01
N ALA A 153 -6.65 -3.15 9.93
CA ALA A 153 -7.16 -2.63 8.67
C ALA A 153 -8.42 -3.38 8.16
N PRO A 154 -9.36 -2.66 7.51
CA PRO A 154 -9.26 -1.26 7.10
C PRO A 154 -9.63 -0.30 8.24
N ILE A 155 -8.79 0.66 8.51
CA ILE A 155 -9.04 1.77 9.44
C ILE A 155 -8.28 3.02 9.00
N ASP A 156 -9.00 4.09 8.78
CA ASP A 156 -8.43 5.38 8.41
C ASP A 156 -7.77 6.06 9.60
N VAL A 157 -6.59 6.65 9.39
CA VAL A 157 -5.87 7.46 10.36
C VAL A 157 -5.57 8.82 9.73
N GLN A 158 -6.22 9.88 10.23
CA GLN A 158 -5.90 11.27 9.90
C GLN A 158 -4.69 11.71 10.72
N LEU A 159 -3.50 11.33 10.26
CA LEU A 159 -2.27 11.27 11.05
C LEU A 159 -1.79 12.62 11.59
N ASP A 160 -1.74 13.64 10.72
CA ASP A 160 -1.17 14.95 11.05
C ASP A 160 -2.23 15.95 11.56
N CYS A 161 -3.48 15.53 11.73
CA CYS A 161 -4.61 16.38 12.05
C CYS A 161 -4.83 17.53 11.05
N ASP A 162 -4.31 17.40 9.83
CA ASP A 162 -4.47 18.32 8.73
C ASP A 162 -5.49 17.79 7.69
N ASP A 163 -5.62 18.47 6.57
CA ASP A 163 -6.51 18.07 5.48
C ASP A 163 -5.80 17.34 4.33
N LYS A 164 -4.55 16.87 4.53
CA LYS A 164 -3.69 16.33 3.47
C LYS A 164 -3.11 14.96 3.73
N THR A 165 -3.37 14.38 4.91
CA THR A 165 -2.81 13.08 5.27
C THR A 165 -3.86 12.17 5.87
N MET A 166 -4.17 11.08 5.15
CA MET A 166 -5.01 9.96 5.59
C MET A 166 -4.30 8.67 5.19
N VAL A 167 -3.92 7.86 6.18
CA VAL A 167 -3.22 6.58 5.97
C VAL A 167 -4.07 5.42 6.50
N GLU A 168 -3.83 4.22 5.98
CA GLU A 168 -4.52 2.99 6.40
C GLU A 168 -3.47 1.95 6.84
N PRO A 169 -2.97 2.02 8.07
CA PRO A 169 -2.00 1.07 8.60
C PRO A 169 -2.62 -0.32 8.82
N ASP A 170 -1.80 -1.38 8.73
CA ASP A 170 -2.28 -2.75 8.86
C ASP A 170 -2.78 -3.08 10.27
N VAL A 171 -2.05 -2.66 11.31
CA VAL A 171 -2.46 -2.78 12.71
C VAL A 171 -2.08 -1.52 13.45
N VAL A 172 -2.98 -1.03 14.29
CA VAL A 172 -2.73 0.13 15.16
C VAL A 172 -3.16 -0.14 16.58
N ILE A 173 -2.54 0.57 17.54
CA ILE A 173 -3.00 0.64 18.94
C ILE A 173 -3.19 2.10 19.29
N VAL A 174 -4.36 2.42 19.86
CA VAL A 174 -4.71 3.75 20.35
C VAL A 174 -5.04 3.64 21.83
N CYS A 175 -4.28 4.32 22.68
CA CYS A 175 -4.49 4.31 24.14
C CYS A 175 -5.33 5.51 24.61
N ASP A 176 -5.31 6.60 23.87
CA ASP A 176 -6.20 7.76 24.06
C ASP A 176 -7.46 7.60 23.19
N ARG A 177 -8.56 7.22 23.83
CA ARG A 177 -9.84 6.97 23.15
C ARG A 177 -10.47 8.22 22.54
N ASP A 178 -10.11 9.41 23.00
CA ASP A 178 -10.63 10.67 22.45
C ASP A 178 -10.15 10.91 20.99
N LYS A 179 -9.07 10.24 20.58
CA LYS A 179 -8.60 10.21 19.19
C LYS A 179 -9.49 9.35 18.26
N ILE A 180 -10.32 8.47 18.80
CA ILE A 180 -11.15 7.56 18.00
C ILE A 180 -12.50 8.22 17.74
N ILE A 181 -12.69 8.72 16.52
CA ILE A 181 -13.97 9.26 16.09
C ILE A 181 -14.66 8.29 15.13
N ASN A 182 -15.96 8.48 14.86
CA ASN A 182 -16.74 7.53 14.06
C ASN A 182 -16.16 7.26 12.67
N ARG A 183 -15.41 8.19 12.12
CA ARG A 183 -14.91 8.14 10.74
C ARG A 183 -13.47 7.63 10.63
N CYS A 184 -12.63 7.98 11.58
CA CYS A 184 -11.20 7.67 11.55
C CYS A 184 -10.58 7.77 12.96
N ILE A 185 -9.30 7.45 13.04
CA ILE A 185 -8.44 7.86 14.17
C ILE A 185 -7.93 9.25 13.84
N TYR A 186 -8.15 10.22 14.73
CA TYR A 186 -7.71 11.61 14.57
C TYR A 186 -6.41 11.84 15.35
N GLY A 187 -5.31 12.02 14.65
CA GLY A 187 -3.96 12.12 15.20
C GLY A 187 -3.23 10.77 15.23
N ALA A 188 -1.98 10.81 15.73
CA ALA A 188 -1.10 9.65 15.74
C ALA A 188 -1.59 8.56 16.70
N PRO A 189 -1.70 7.29 16.26
CA PRO A 189 -1.78 6.13 17.15
C PRO A 189 -0.54 6.01 18.02
N ASP A 190 -0.63 5.27 19.13
CA ASP A 190 0.54 4.97 19.99
C ASP A 190 1.47 3.97 19.31
N PHE A 191 0.91 3.01 18.57
CA PHE A 191 1.66 1.92 17.95
C PHE A 191 1.11 1.61 16.56
N ILE A 192 2.01 1.33 15.60
CA ILE A 192 1.65 0.99 14.22
C ILE A 192 2.45 -0.23 13.75
N ILE A 193 1.80 -1.12 13.01
CA ILE A 193 2.45 -2.17 12.21
C ILE A 193 2.13 -1.97 10.74
N GLU A 194 3.15 -2.11 9.89
CA GLU A 194 3.04 -2.29 8.44
C GLU A 194 3.67 -3.63 8.04
N VAL A 195 2.89 -4.49 7.41
CA VAL A 195 3.38 -5.74 6.83
C VAL A 195 3.74 -5.49 5.38
N LEU A 196 5.03 -5.46 5.08
CA LEU A 196 5.57 -5.01 3.80
C LEU A 196 5.17 -5.95 2.66
N SER A 197 4.79 -5.35 1.54
CA SER A 197 4.64 -6.01 0.24
C SER A 197 5.69 -5.49 -0.75
N LYS A 198 5.83 -6.14 -1.91
CA LYS A 198 6.74 -5.65 -2.96
C LYS A 198 6.36 -4.25 -3.44
N SER A 199 5.07 -3.94 -3.49
CA SER A 199 4.53 -2.66 -4.00
C SER A 199 4.61 -1.53 -2.97
N THR A 200 4.48 -1.82 -1.67
CA THR A 200 4.40 -0.79 -0.62
C THR A 200 5.74 -0.50 0.05
N LYS A 201 6.71 -1.42 -0.05
CA LYS A 201 7.97 -1.38 0.70
C LYS A 201 8.67 -0.03 0.72
N LYS A 202 8.83 0.64 -0.45
CA LYS A 202 9.51 1.94 -0.51
C LYS A 202 8.69 3.03 0.18
N LYS A 203 7.36 3.01 0.04
CA LYS A 203 6.44 3.95 0.69
C LYS A 203 6.51 3.78 2.20
N ASP A 204 6.34 2.54 2.71
CA ASP A 204 6.29 2.24 4.13
C ASP A 204 7.63 2.47 4.82
N SER A 205 8.75 2.12 4.16
CA SER A 205 10.09 2.22 4.76
C SER A 205 10.73 3.61 4.70
N VAL A 206 10.17 4.56 3.96
CA VAL A 206 10.74 5.91 3.84
C VAL A 206 9.70 6.98 4.12
N ILE A 207 8.59 6.99 3.37
CA ILE A 207 7.60 8.06 3.47
C ILE A 207 6.83 7.93 4.79
N LYS A 208 6.21 6.77 5.03
CA LYS A 208 5.42 6.53 6.24
C LYS A 208 6.27 6.54 7.51
N LEU A 209 7.50 6.00 7.46
CA LEU A 209 8.42 6.05 8.61
C LEU A 209 8.61 7.50 9.11
N ASN A 210 8.94 8.42 8.19
CA ASN A 210 9.12 9.83 8.55
C ASN A 210 7.82 10.47 9.02
N LYS A 211 6.68 10.12 8.41
CA LYS A 211 5.38 10.64 8.81
C LYS A 211 5.01 10.17 10.22
N TYR A 212 5.16 8.89 10.52
CA TYR A 212 4.86 8.32 11.84
C TYR A 212 5.73 8.91 12.94
N LEU A 213 7.05 9.02 12.68
CA LEU A 213 7.98 9.67 13.62
C LEU A 213 7.56 11.13 13.90
N ASN A 214 7.31 11.92 12.86
CA ASN A 214 6.99 13.35 12.99
C ASN A 214 5.60 13.60 13.61
N ALA A 215 4.65 12.69 13.40
CA ALA A 215 3.31 12.79 13.98
C ALA A 215 3.25 12.41 15.46
N GLY A 216 4.30 11.78 16.00
CA GLY A 216 4.36 11.37 17.39
C GLY A 216 3.84 9.96 17.68
N VAL A 217 3.91 9.06 16.71
CA VAL A 217 3.78 7.62 16.96
C VAL A 217 4.90 7.19 17.89
N ARG A 218 4.60 6.39 18.91
CA ARG A 218 5.58 5.99 19.94
C ARG A 218 6.42 4.80 19.49
N GLU A 219 5.79 3.84 18.79
CA GLU A 219 6.45 2.63 18.30
C GLU A 219 5.93 2.23 16.91
N TYR A 220 6.84 1.85 16.01
CA TYR A 220 6.51 1.45 14.64
C TYR A 220 7.24 0.16 14.25
N TRP A 221 6.50 -0.84 13.82
CA TRP A 221 7.05 -2.09 13.31
C TRP A 221 6.85 -2.23 11.81
N MET A 222 7.94 -2.48 11.09
CA MET A 222 7.89 -2.96 9.71
C MET A 222 8.19 -4.45 9.67
N ILE A 223 7.24 -5.25 9.19
CA ILE A 223 7.40 -6.70 9.05
C ILE A 223 7.61 -7.03 7.58
N ASP A 224 8.76 -7.59 7.23
CA ASP A 224 9.10 -8.03 5.86
C ASP A 224 8.94 -9.57 5.77
N PRO A 225 7.78 -10.08 5.29
CA PRO A 225 7.54 -11.52 5.18
C PRO A 225 8.53 -12.21 4.24
N MET A 226 8.93 -11.54 3.15
CA MET A 226 9.85 -12.11 2.16
C MET A 226 11.26 -12.30 2.71
N LYS A 227 11.71 -11.39 3.57
CA LYS A 227 13.03 -11.47 4.20
C LYS A 227 12.99 -12.10 5.59
N LYS A 228 11.80 -12.43 6.09
CA LYS A 228 11.58 -12.96 7.45
C LYS A 228 12.24 -12.07 8.50
N LYS A 229 11.95 -10.75 8.44
CA LYS A 229 12.52 -9.74 9.34
C LYS A 229 11.44 -8.84 9.91
N VAL A 230 11.67 -8.41 11.14
CA VAL A 230 10.91 -7.37 11.83
C VAL A 230 11.87 -6.23 12.14
N ILE A 231 11.52 -5.03 11.73
CA ILE A 231 12.28 -3.82 12.01
C ILE A 231 11.43 -3.00 12.99
N VAL A 232 11.92 -2.83 14.19
CA VAL A 232 11.25 -2.13 15.28
C VAL A 232 11.88 -0.77 15.46
N TYR A 233 11.07 0.27 15.36
CA TYR A 233 11.39 1.64 15.73
C TYR A 233 10.66 1.97 17.02
N ASP A 234 11.38 2.03 18.12
CA ASP A 234 10.89 2.60 19.39
C ASP A 234 11.33 4.07 19.41
N PHE A 235 10.40 4.97 19.05
CA PHE A 235 10.72 6.39 18.92
C PHE A 235 10.85 7.12 20.27
N GLU A 236 10.45 6.49 21.36
CA GLU A 236 10.54 7.08 22.69
C GLU A 236 11.85 6.74 23.40
N HIS A 237 12.39 5.52 23.18
CA HIS A 237 13.49 5.00 24.02
C HIS A 237 14.76 4.70 23.23
N GLU A 238 14.67 4.51 21.90
CA GLU A 238 15.80 4.05 21.10
C GLU A 238 16.12 5.00 19.94
N GLU A 239 17.39 5.35 19.81
CA GLU A 239 17.86 6.20 18.70
C GLU A 239 17.91 5.45 17.35
N TYR A 240 18.10 4.12 17.40
CA TYR A 240 18.26 3.27 16.23
C TYR A 240 17.27 2.12 16.20
N PRO A 241 16.78 1.71 15.00
CA PRO A 241 15.89 0.57 14.91
C PRO A 241 16.59 -0.75 15.28
N VAL A 242 15.85 -1.64 15.92
CA VAL A 242 16.30 -3.01 16.19
C VAL A 242 15.72 -3.94 15.12
N ILE A 243 16.55 -4.82 14.56
CA ILE A 243 16.15 -5.78 13.53
C ILE A 243 16.16 -7.19 14.12
N TYR A 244 14.99 -7.85 14.07
CA TYR A 244 14.78 -9.22 14.52
C TYR A 244 14.55 -10.17 13.33
N GLY A 245 14.91 -11.43 13.49
CA GLY A 245 14.50 -12.54 12.61
C GLY A 245 13.14 -13.10 13.02
N PHE A 246 12.58 -13.97 12.15
CA PHE A 246 11.34 -14.71 12.49
C PHE A 246 11.57 -15.87 13.47
N ASP A 247 12.73 -16.00 14.03
CA ASP A 247 13.10 -16.90 15.13
C ASP A 247 13.19 -16.20 16.48
N ALA A 248 12.95 -14.88 16.50
CA ALA A 248 13.10 -14.04 17.68
C ALA A 248 11.78 -13.79 18.42
N LYS A 249 11.92 -13.41 19.68
CA LYS A 249 10.87 -12.88 20.55
C LYS A 249 11.01 -11.37 20.58
N VAL A 250 9.98 -10.66 20.14
CA VAL A 250 10.00 -9.19 19.98
C VAL A 250 9.12 -8.56 21.05
N PRO A 251 9.70 -7.79 22.00
CA PRO A 251 8.94 -7.08 23.02
C PRO A 251 8.18 -5.90 22.40
N VAL A 252 6.98 -5.63 22.91
CA VAL A 252 6.17 -4.46 22.56
C VAL A 252 6.55 -3.33 23.52
N GLY A 253 7.20 -2.28 23.00
CA GLY A 253 7.81 -1.18 23.78
C GLY A 253 6.77 -0.32 24.47
N ILE A 254 5.63 0.03 23.81
CA ILE A 254 4.58 0.86 24.41
C ILE A 254 3.98 0.26 25.71
N TRP A 255 4.26 -1.00 26.00
CA TRP A 255 3.88 -1.69 27.22
C TRP A 255 5.09 -2.22 28.00
N ASP A 256 6.24 -1.54 27.91
CA ASP A 256 7.48 -1.86 28.63
C ASP A 256 7.92 -3.34 28.48
N GLY A 257 7.58 -3.96 27.33
CA GLY A 257 7.89 -5.36 27.04
C GLY A 257 7.03 -6.37 27.82
N GLU A 258 5.95 -5.98 28.47
CA GLU A 258 5.02 -6.90 29.14
C GLU A 258 4.35 -7.87 28.15
N LEU A 259 4.13 -7.44 26.91
CA LEU A 259 3.77 -8.31 25.81
C LEU A 259 5.00 -8.58 24.95
N VAL A 260 5.22 -9.86 24.65
CA VAL A 260 6.25 -10.32 23.71
C VAL A 260 5.60 -11.11 22.59
N ILE A 261 5.86 -10.71 21.35
CA ILE A 261 5.41 -11.46 20.19
C ILE A 261 6.49 -12.47 19.77
N ASP A 262 6.17 -13.75 19.83
CA ASP A 262 7.05 -14.84 19.38
C ASP A 262 6.91 -15.01 17.87
N PHE A 263 7.89 -14.53 17.09
CA PHE A 263 7.86 -14.62 15.64
C PHE A 263 8.11 -16.03 15.10
N ALA A 264 8.63 -16.96 15.91
CA ALA A 264 8.66 -18.37 15.54
C ALA A 264 7.23 -18.95 15.44
N GLU A 265 6.34 -18.57 16.39
CA GLU A 265 4.91 -18.94 16.30
C GLU A 265 4.26 -18.29 15.09
N VAL A 266 4.51 -16.98 14.84
CA VAL A 266 3.99 -16.28 13.64
C VAL A 266 4.43 -17.01 12.36
N TYR A 267 5.70 -17.43 12.28
CA TYR A 267 6.23 -18.13 11.11
C TYR A 267 5.55 -19.48 10.90
N GLU A 268 5.31 -20.27 11.95
CA GLU A 268 4.61 -21.55 11.82
C GLU A 268 3.21 -21.41 11.17
N HIS A 269 2.51 -20.32 11.41
CA HIS A 269 1.21 -20.05 10.78
C HIS A 269 1.29 -19.71 9.28
N VAL A 270 2.44 -19.27 8.77
CA VAL A 270 2.63 -18.85 7.36
C VAL A 270 3.60 -19.76 6.60
N ARG A 271 4.32 -20.67 7.27
CA ARG A 271 5.37 -21.50 6.68
C ARG A 271 4.91 -22.26 5.44
N PHE A 272 3.68 -22.79 5.46
CA PHE A 272 3.13 -23.56 4.33
C PHE A 272 2.99 -22.73 3.04
N LEU A 273 2.99 -21.40 3.11
CA LEU A 273 2.97 -20.53 1.94
C LEU A 273 4.34 -20.43 1.27
N TYR A 274 5.41 -20.49 2.06
CA TYR A 274 6.78 -20.49 1.52
C TYR A 274 7.19 -21.83 0.93
N GLU A 275 6.69 -22.94 1.50
CA GLU A 275 6.97 -24.30 1.02
C GLU A 275 6.26 -24.64 -0.30
N ARG A 276 5.28 -23.85 -0.74
CA ARG A 276 4.55 -24.05 -2.01
C ARG A 276 5.16 -23.31 -3.19
N GLU A 277 6.10 -22.41 -2.94
CA GLU A 277 6.81 -21.64 -3.98
C GLU A 277 8.13 -22.31 -4.41
N GLU A 278 8.56 -23.39 -3.73
CA GLU A 278 9.67 -24.26 -4.12
C GLU A 278 9.18 -25.46 -4.97
#